data_bfbbb9c2d1e4fe03a6ed87775c35640a
#
_entry.id   bfbbb9c2d1e4fe03a6ed87775c35640a
#
_cell.length_a   1.000
_cell.length_b   1.000
_cell.length_c   1.000
_cell.angle_alpha   90.00
_cell.angle_beta   90.00
_cell.angle_gamma   90.00
#
_symmetry.space_group_name_H-M   'P 1'
#
loop_
_entity.id
_entity.type
_entity.pdbx_description
1 polymer ?
#
loop_
_entity_poly.entity_id
_entity_poly.type
_entity_poly.pdbx_seq_one_letter_code
_entity_poly.pdbx_strand_id
1 'polypeptide(L)'
;MTYIDFYFNVENKLNKIHEILEKEIFRKRKIFIAVNDLNGAEALSNFLYTASITSFLPHMIGHHEEKAPIHIGWDYKSVSDDFMINLKSDISPSFSRYLRLIEIVSNNEEDKKTARDRLKFYRDRGYEIQLIDASKEI
;
A
#
# COMPACT_ATOMS: atom_id res chain seq x y z
N MET A 1 11.67 10.44 9.48
CA MET A 1 10.73 9.56 10.23
C MET A 1 9.57 9.16 9.35
N THR A 2 9.12 7.92 9.47
CA THR A 2 7.99 7.41 8.70
C THR A 2 6.71 7.55 9.51
N TYR A 3 5.69 8.16 8.90
CA TYR A 3 4.34 8.20 9.46
C TYR A 3 3.56 7.01 8.94
N ILE A 4 2.73 6.40 9.78
CA ILE A 4 2.01 5.18 9.41
C ILE A 4 0.50 5.42 9.49
N ASP A 5 -0.19 5.20 8.37
CA ASP A 5 -1.65 5.20 8.32
C ASP A 5 -2.13 3.75 8.26
N PHE A 6 -2.93 3.37 9.23
CA PHE A 6 -3.39 1.99 9.39
C PHE A 6 -4.90 1.93 9.19
N TYR A 7 -5.33 1.55 7.98
CA TYR A 7 -6.75 1.42 7.65
C TYR A 7 -7.26 0.06 8.08
N PHE A 8 -8.37 0.03 8.80
CA PHE A 8 -8.99 -1.21 9.24
C PHE A 8 -10.49 -1.20 8.94
N ASN A 9 -11.15 -2.35 9.09
CA ASN A 9 -12.56 -2.55 8.70
C ASN A 9 -12.81 -2.27 7.22
N VAL A 10 -11.87 -2.69 6.38
CA VAL A 10 -11.95 -2.50 4.93
C VAL A 10 -12.71 -3.67 4.32
N GLU A 11 -13.87 -3.41 3.72
CA GLU A 11 -14.67 -4.46 3.10
C GLU A 11 -14.03 -5.04 1.85
N ASN A 12 -13.54 -4.17 0.98
CA ASN A 12 -12.88 -4.58 -0.27
C ASN A 12 -11.51 -3.90 -0.34
N LYS A 13 -10.49 -4.70 -0.12
CA LYS A 13 -9.12 -4.22 -0.04
C LYS A 13 -8.65 -3.59 -1.37
N LEU A 14 -8.98 -4.22 -2.49
CA LEU A 14 -8.58 -3.71 -3.80
C LEU A 14 -9.26 -2.38 -4.13
N ASN A 15 -10.53 -2.24 -3.79
CA ASN A 15 -11.23 -0.97 -3.99
C ASN A 15 -10.62 0.14 -3.12
N LYS A 16 -10.22 -0.19 -1.91
CA LYS A 16 -9.59 0.79 -1.02
C LYS A 16 -8.23 1.22 -1.58
N ILE A 17 -7.47 0.27 -2.10
CA ILE A 17 -6.20 0.59 -2.75
C ILE A 17 -6.42 1.55 -3.91
N HIS A 18 -7.39 1.27 -4.76
CA HIS A 18 -7.70 2.12 -5.91
C HIS A 18 -8.06 3.55 -5.46
N GLU A 19 -8.90 3.67 -4.44
CA GLU A 19 -9.31 4.95 -3.89
C GLU A 19 -8.09 5.76 -3.39
N ILE A 20 -7.21 5.10 -2.63
CA ILE A 20 -6.00 5.75 -2.11
C ILE A 20 -5.08 6.17 -3.26
N LEU A 21 -4.90 5.31 -4.26
CA LEU A 21 -4.04 5.61 -5.40
C LEU A 21 -4.54 6.81 -6.18
N GLU A 22 -5.83 6.89 -6.46
CA GLU A 22 -6.39 8.03 -7.18
C GLU A 22 -6.13 9.34 -6.44
N LYS A 23 -6.36 9.32 -5.13
CA LYS A 23 -6.18 10.49 -4.29
C LYS A 23 -4.72 10.95 -4.26
N GLU A 24 -3.80 10.01 -4.06
CA GLU A 24 -2.39 10.35 -3.90
C GLU A 24 -1.72 10.68 -5.23
N ILE A 25 -2.13 10.06 -6.32
CA ILE A 25 -1.62 10.39 -7.65
C ILE A 25 -2.08 11.80 -8.04
N PHE A 26 -3.33 12.16 -7.72
CA PHE A 26 -3.81 13.52 -7.93
C PHE A 26 -2.94 14.54 -7.20
N ARG A 27 -2.42 14.17 -6.03
CA ARG A 27 -1.51 15.00 -5.25
C ARG A 27 -0.05 14.92 -5.71
N LYS A 28 0.20 14.22 -6.82
CA LYS A 28 1.52 14.04 -7.42
C LYS A 28 2.50 13.28 -6.53
N ARG A 29 1.99 12.36 -5.71
CA ARG A 29 2.83 11.48 -4.90
C ARG A 29 3.30 10.30 -5.73
N LYS A 30 4.47 9.78 -5.37
CA LYS A 30 4.99 8.54 -5.94
C LYS A 30 4.76 7.42 -4.95
N ILE A 31 4.25 6.29 -5.42
CA ILE A 31 3.82 5.21 -4.55
C ILE A 31 4.49 3.90 -4.94
N PHE A 32 5.07 3.23 -3.96
CA PHE A 32 5.54 1.86 -4.10
C PHE A 32 4.58 0.93 -3.38
N ILE A 33 4.09 -0.09 -4.07
CA ILE A 33 3.19 -1.08 -3.49
C ILE A 33 3.96 -2.37 -3.31
N ALA A 34 4.17 -2.77 -2.06
CA ALA A 34 4.89 -3.99 -1.72
C ALA A 34 3.92 -5.16 -1.70
N VAL A 35 4.19 -6.18 -2.51
CA VAL A 35 3.41 -7.41 -2.59
C VAL A 35 4.30 -8.60 -2.28
N ASN A 36 3.70 -9.79 -2.05
CA ASN A 36 4.47 -10.97 -1.67
C ASN A 36 5.30 -11.54 -2.81
N ASP A 37 4.78 -11.52 -4.04
CA ASP A 37 5.41 -12.18 -5.19
C ASP A 37 4.90 -11.62 -6.51
N LEU A 38 5.39 -12.18 -7.61
CA LEU A 38 4.98 -11.79 -8.95
C LEU A 38 3.50 -12.02 -9.20
N ASN A 39 2.93 -13.11 -8.69
CA ASN A 39 1.51 -13.39 -8.86
C ASN A 39 0.65 -12.30 -8.23
N GLY A 40 1.02 -11.84 -7.04
CA GLY A 40 0.33 -10.74 -6.39
C GLY A 40 0.47 -9.45 -7.17
N ALA A 41 1.65 -9.19 -7.71
CA ALA A 41 1.88 -7.99 -8.53
C ALA A 41 1.03 -8.00 -9.80
N GLU A 42 0.97 -9.14 -10.48
CA GLU A 42 0.17 -9.26 -11.70
C GLU A 42 -1.33 -9.13 -11.44
N ALA A 43 -1.81 -9.74 -10.35
CA ALA A 43 -3.21 -9.62 -9.97
C ALA A 43 -3.60 -8.17 -9.69
N LEU A 44 -2.75 -7.44 -8.97
CA LEU A 44 -2.99 -6.04 -8.69
C LEU A 44 -2.94 -5.20 -9.95
N SER A 45 -1.96 -5.45 -10.82
CA SER A 45 -1.83 -4.73 -12.09
C SER A 45 -3.07 -4.92 -12.97
N ASN A 46 -3.55 -6.15 -13.09
CA ASN A 46 -4.77 -6.45 -13.84
C ASN A 46 -5.98 -5.73 -13.26
N PHE A 47 -6.08 -5.71 -11.94
CA PHE A 47 -7.17 -4.98 -11.29
C PHE A 47 -7.10 -3.49 -11.62
N LEU A 48 -5.92 -2.88 -11.57
CA LEU A 48 -5.78 -1.45 -11.84
C LEU A 48 -6.12 -1.10 -13.29
N TYR A 49 -5.83 -1.99 -14.23
CA TYR A 49 -6.22 -1.77 -15.62
C TYR A 49 -7.72 -1.79 -15.83
N THR A 50 -8.44 -2.60 -15.06
CA THR A 50 -9.88 -2.81 -15.26
C THR A 50 -10.77 -2.03 -14.31
N ALA A 51 -10.24 -1.56 -13.20
CA ALA A 51 -11.04 -0.96 -12.12
C ALA A 51 -11.56 0.43 -12.45
N SER A 52 -10.91 1.13 -13.38
CA SER A 52 -11.29 2.49 -13.71
C SER A 52 -11.53 2.64 -15.20
N ILE A 53 -12.74 3.08 -15.56
CA ILE A 53 -13.10 3.37 -16.94
C ILE A 53 -12.64 4.77 -17.33
N THR A 54 -12.60 5.69 -16.37
CA THR A 54 -12.40 7.10 -16.64
C THR A 54 -11.06 7.64 -16.20
N SER A 55 -10.35 6.95 -15.31
CA SER A 55 -9.04 7.39 -14.84
C SER A 55 -8.05 6.25 -14.88
N PHE A 56 -7.11 6.34 -15.80
CA PHE A 56 -6.01 5.40 -15.88
C PHE A 56 -4.96 5.75 -14.84
N LEU A 57 -4.54 4.75 -14.06
CA LEU A 57 -3.47 4.92 -13.07
C LEU A 57 -2.19 4.35 -13.64
N PRO A 58 -1.26 5.20 -14.12
CA PRO A 58 0.01 4.73 -14.68
C PRO A 58 0.79 3.96 -13.63
N HIS A 59 1.09 2.70 -13.92
CA HIS A 59 1.79 1.84 -12.98
C HIS A 59 2.68 0.85 -13.74
N MET A 60 3.64 0.28 -13.02
CA MET A 60 4.48 -0.77 -13.58
C MET A 60 4.89 -1.74 -12.49
N ILE A 61 5.14 -2.98 -12.89
CA ILE A 61 5.74 -3.99 -12.03
C ILE A 61 7.25 -3.83 -12.17
N GLY A 62 7.93 -3.66 -11.05
CA GLY A 62 9.35 -3.43 -11.04
C GLY A 62 9.71 -1.95 -10.96
N HIS A 63 10.96 -1.64 -11.28
CA HIS A 63 11.45 -0.26 -11.16
C HIS A 63 12.31 0.14 -12.37
N HIS A 64 12.00 -0.44 -13.53
CA HIS A 64 12.74 -0.16 -14.75
C HIS A 64 12.41 1.21 -15.35
N GLU A 65 11.25 1.74 -15.03
CA GLU A 65 10.75 2.99 -15.57
C GLU A 65 10.46 3.97 -14.43
N GLU A 66 11.36 4.89 -14.21
CA GLU A 66 11.25 5.85 -13.11
C GLU A 66 10.09 6.83 -13.27
N LYS A 67 9.57 6.98 -14.47
CA LYS A 67 8.51 7.95 -14.74
C LYS A 67 7.14 7.51 -14.27
N ALA A 68 6.92 6.21 -14.09
CA ALA A 68 5.64 5.74 -13.59
C ALA A 68 5.47 6.17 -12.12
N PRO A 69 4.33 6.77 -11.76
CA PRO A 69 4.11 7.19 -10.37
C PRO A 69 3.83 6.04 -9.43
N ILE A 70 3.42 4.88 -9.95
CA ILE A 70 3.10 3.71 -9.15
C ILE A 70 3.99 2.56 -9.56
N HIS A 71 4.73 2.00 -8.61
CA HIS A 71 5.57 0.83 -8.82
C HIS A 71 5.09 -0.30 -7.92
N ILE A 72 4.99 -1.51 -8.47
CA ILE A 72 4.58 -2.70 -7.73
C ILE A 72 5.76 -3.65 -7.69
N GLY A 73 6.14 -4.10 -6.48
CA GLY A 73 7.29 -4.97 -6.36
C GLY A 73 7.29 -5.80 -5.10
N TRP A 74 8.28 -6.71 -4.96
CA TRP A 74 8.33 -7.62 -3.81
C TRP A 74 9.69 -7.68 -3.10
N ASP A 75 10.81 -7.73 -3.81
CA ASP A 75 12.10 -7.96 -3.18
C ASP A 75 13.19 -6.98 -3.56
N TYR A 76 12.84 -5.77 -3.93
CA TYR A 76 13.85 -4.80 -4.33
C TYR A 76 13.51 -3.42 -3.81
N LYS A 77 14.52 -2.56 -3.84
CA LYS A 77 14.37 -1.18 -3.39
C LYS A 77 13.65 -0.37 -4.45
N SER A 78 12.66 0.40 -4.01
CA SER A 78 11.99 1.35 -4.89
C SER A 78 12.94 2.48 -5.26
N VAL A 79 12.67 3.12 -6.40
CA VAL A 79 13.38 4.33 -6.81
C VAL A 79 12.83 5.58 -6.12
N SER A 80 11.77 5.42 -5.36
CA SER A 80 11.10 6.51 -4.66
C SER A 80 11.14 6.29 -3.14
N ASP A 81 11.09 7.37 -2.39
CA ASP A 81 11.00 7.34 -0.93
C ASP A 81 9.77 8.09 -0.40
N ASP A 82 8.78 8.32 -1.26
CA ASP A 82 7.60 9.12 -0.92
C ASP A 82 6.60 8.28 -0.11
N PHE A 83 5.77 7.47 -0.76
CA PHE A 83 4.75 6.67 -0.09
C PHE A 83 4.92 5.18 -0.39
N MET A 84 4.62 4.34 0.61
CA MET A 84 4.57 2.89 0.44
C MET A 84 3.21 2.38 0.89
N ILE A 85 2.62 1.48 0.10
CA ILE A 85 1.47 0.68 0.53
C ILE A 85 1.96 -0.75 0.74
N ASN A 86 1.79 -1.28 1.95
CA ASN A 86 2.22 -2.64 2.25
C ASN A 86 1.06 -3.62 2.09
N LEU A 87 1.16 -4.51 1.11
CA LEU A 87 0.20 -5.60 0.91
C LEU A 87 0.80 -6.96 1.25
N LYS A 88 2.01 -6.97 1.79
CA LYS A 88 2.65 -8.20 2.24
C LYS A 88 2.06 -8.63 3.57
N SER A 89 2.15 -9.92 3.86
CA SER A 89 1.74 -10.45 5.16
C SER A 89 2.72 -10.06 6.27
N ASP A 90 3.97 -9.81 5.91
CA ASP A 90 5.01 -9.39 6.85
C ASP A 90 5.38 -7.92 6.61
N ILE A 91 6.37 -7.45 7.39
CA ILE A 91 6.85 -6.08 7.30
C ILE A 91 7.91 -6.00 6.21
N SER A 92 7.74 -5.04 5.28
CA SER A 92 8.75 -4.80 4.26
C SER A 92 10.01 -4.21 4.92
N PRO A 93 11.21 -4.77 4.65
CA PRO A 93 12.44 -4.27 5.28
C PRO A 93 12.76 -2.82 4.95
N SER A 94 12.24 -2.30 3.85
CA SER A 94 12.54 -0.94 3.40
C SER A 94 11.49 0.09 3.81
N PHE A 95 10.51 -0.29 4.65
CA PHE A 95 9.40 0.62 4.95
C PHE A 95 9.87 1.94 5.57
N SER A 96 10.93 1.92 6.36
CA SER A 96 11.40 3.12 7.05
C SER A 96 12.09 4.14 6.16
N ARG A 97 12.27 3.83 4.89
CA ARG A 97 12.81 4.79 3.92
C ARG A 97 11.75 5.77 3.43
N TYR A 98 10.48 5.44 3.62
CA TYR A 98 9.38 6.22 3.04
C TYR A 98 8.90 7.26 4.04
N LEU A 99 8.38 8.36 3.51
CA LEU A 99 7.76 9.39 4.35
C LEU A 99 6.50 8.85 5.01
N ARG A 100 5.72 8.05 4.29
CA ARG A 100 4.46 7.50 4.78
C ARG A 100 4.30 6.06 4.36
N LEU A 101 3.91 5.24 5.31
CA LEU A 101 3.56 3.85 5.08
C LEU A 101 2.05 3.69 5.29
N ILE A 102 1.41 3.02 4.34
CA ILE A 102 -0.02 2.77 4.39
C ILE A 102 -0.25 1.27 4.55
N GLU A 103 -0.93 0.89 5.63
CA GLU A 103 -1.36 -0.48 5.89
C GLU A 103 -2.86 -0.58 5.68
N ILE A 104 -3.32 -1.66 5.07
CA ILE A 104 -4.73 -1.88 4.77
C ILE A 104 -5.13 -3.26 5.28
N VAL A 105 -6.12 -3.30 6.17
CA VAL A 105 -6.56 -4.54 6.81
C VAL A 105 -8.02 -4.81 6.45
N SER A 106 -8.26 -5.95 5.81
CA SER A 106 -9.60 -6.39 5.47
C SER A 106 -10.29 -7.03 6.67
N ASN A 107 -11.53 -7.47 6.46
CA ASN A 107 -12.29 -8.16 7.50
C ASN A 107 -11.97 -9.66 7.61
N ASN A 108 -11.03 -10.14 6.81
CA ASN A 108 -10.56 -11.53 6.88
C ASN A 108 -9.77 -11.74 8.17
N GLU A 109 -10.06 -12.84 8.88
CA GLU A 109 -9.44 -13.11 10.19
C GLU A 109 -7.93 -13.32 10.10
N GLU A 110 -7.45 -13.98 9.05
CA GLU A 110 -6.02 -14.18 8.85
C GLU A 110 -5.31 -12.85 8.61
N ASP A 111 -5.92 -11.98 7.82
CA ASP A 111 -5.37 -10.65 7.54
C ASP A 111 -5.32 -9.81 8.83
N LYS A 112 -6.36 -9.87 9.64
CA LYS A 112 -6.38 -9.18 10.94
C LYS A 112 -5.29 -9.68 11.86
N LYS A 113 -5.05 -10.99 11.88
CA LYS A 113 -4.04 -11.58 12.75
C LYS A 113 -2.64 -11.09 12.40
N THR A 114 -2.27 -11.18 11.14
CA THR A 114 -0.95 -10.71 10.71
C THR A 114 -0.82 -9.20 10.88
N ALA A 115 -1.91 -8.47 10.67
CA ALA A 115 -1.91 -7.02 10.86
C ALA A 115 -1.67 -6.60 12.30
N ARG A 116 -2.21 -7.34 13.27
CA ARG A 116 -1.96 -7.05 14.69
C ARG A 116 -0.48 -7.17 15.03
N ASP A 117 0.20 -8.17 14.45
CA ASP A 117 1.63 -8.35 14.66
C ASP A 117 2.42 -7.19 14.07
N ARG A 118 2.06 -6.74 12.87
CA ARG A 118 2.71 -5.59 12.25
C ARG A 118 2.45 -4.30 13.05
N LEU A 119 1.23 -4.08 13.49
CA LEU A 119 0.87 -2.92 14.28
C LEU A 119 1.69 -2.87 15.57
N LYS A 120 1.82 -4.01 16.25
CA LYS A 120 2.62 -4.11 17.46
C LYS A 120 4.08 -3.77 17.19
N PHE A 121 4.63 -4.27 16.08
CA PHE A 121 6.00 -3.98 15.69
C PHE A 121 6.23 -2.48 15.53
N TYR A 122 5.37 -1.81 14.79
CA TYR A 122 5.52 -0.36 14.58
C TYR A 122 5.36 0.42 15.88
N ARG A 123 4.40 0.03 16.69
CA ARG A 123 4.14 0.69 17.98
C ARG A 123 5.31 0.54 18.93
N ASP A 124 5.86 -0.66 19.02
CA ASP A 124 6.98 -0.94 19.94
C ASP A 124 8.24 -0.16 19.54
N ARG A 125 8.36 0.19 18.27
CA ARG A 125 9.50 0.99 17.79
C ARG A 125 9.25 2.49 17.84
N GLY A 126 8.09 2.91 18.33
CA GLY A 126 7.81 4.33 18.53
C GLY A 126 7.36 5.09 17.30
N TYR A 127 6.94 4.41 16.24
CA TYR A 127 6.40 5.10 15.07
C TYR A 127 5.05 5.74 15.38
N GLU A 128 4.82 6.89 14.75
CA GLU A 128 3.54 7.59 14.87
C GLU A 128 2.52 6.91 13.96
N ILE A 129 1.44 6.40 14.56
CA ILE A 129 0.45 5.60 13.85
C ILE A 129 -0.91 6.26 13.95
N GLN A 130 -1.56 6.45 12.79
CA GLN A 130 -2.95 6.90 12.73
C GLN A 130 -3.83 5.70 12.38
N LEU A 131 -4.77 5.38 13.26
CA LEU A 131 -5.74 4.31 13.03
C LEU A 131 -6.96 4.90 12.34
N ILE A 132 -7.32 4.38 11.17
CA ILE A 132 -8.41 4.90 10.35
C ILE A 132 -9.44 3.80 10.14
N ASP A 133 -10.64 3.99 10.67
CA ASP A 133 -11.75 3.05 10.51
C ASP A 133 -12.44 3.31 9.17
N ALA A 134 -12.19 2.44 8.20
CA ALA A 134 -12.72 2.60 6.84
C ALA A 134 -14.24 2.47 6.80
N SER A 135 -14.87 1.80 7.78
CA SER A 135 -16.33 1.66 7.82
C SER A 135 -17.02 2.99 8.14
N LYS A 136 -16.29 3.96 8.67
CA LYS A 136 -16.83 5.28 9.02
C LYS A 136 -16.52 6.36 7.99
N GLU A 137 -15.78 6.02 6.95
CA GLU A 137 -15.50 6.95 5.86
C GLU A 137 -16.69 7.01 4.91
N ILE A 138 -17.01 8.21 4.47
CA ILE A 138 -18.12 8.45 3.54
C ILE A 138 -17.58 8.74 2.14
#